data_d0ea9bc5f83e8391650c0e89faf11c3e
#
_entry.id   d0ea9bc5f83e8391650c0e89faf11c3e
#
_cell.length_a   1.000
_cell.length_b   1.000
_cell.length_c   1.000
_cell.angle_alpha   90.00
_cell.angle_beta   90.00
_cell.angle_gamma   90.00
#
_symmetry.space_group_name_H-M   'P 1'
#
loop_
_entity.id
_entity.type
_entity.pdbx_description
1 polymer ?
#
loop_
_entity_poly.entity_id
_entity_poly.type
_entity_poly.pdbx_seq_one_letter_code
_entity_poly.pdbx_strand_id
1 'polypeptide(L)'
;MGDESIDLITEEDTFSIVKIQGREFKIGKIRPVYYLRLLKIISRVYARCIKEVQAMRVEFSKMSDIEAVASFISFLEEEEYFRVLAILLETDDLEFCSKIDQYELLDLLELFLKYNNLGLFIKKVQGVIKTASEQMKVINTNS
;
A
#
# COMPACT_ATOMS: atom_id res chain seq x y z
N MET A 1 8.72 22.51 -13.83
CA MET A 1 9.00 22.35 -13.82
C MET A 1 9.50 21.78 -13.03
N GLY A 2 10.33 21.93 -12.97
CA GLY A 2 10.94 21.22 -12.01
C GLY A 2 10.08 20.54 -11.11
N ASP A 3 9.04 20.42 -11.50
CA ASP A 3 8.10 19.86 -10.72
C ASP A 3 8.27 18.43 -10.53
N GLU A 4 9.24 17.85 -11.18
CA GLU A 4 9.46 16.48 -10.95
C GLU A 4 10.11 16.29 -9.62
N SER A 5 9.39 15.66 -8.73
CA SER A 5 9.83 15.42 -7.38
C SER A 5 10.86 14.34 -7.28
N ILE A 6 10.91 13.43 -8.23
CA ILE A 6 11.94 12.39 -8.30
C ILE A 6 12.60 12.44 -9.66
N ASP A 7 13.88 12.06 -9.70
CA ASP A 7 14.64 12.02 -10.93
C ASP A 7 14.63 10.61 -11.49
N LEU A 8 14.01 10.43 -12.64
CA LEU A 8 14.01 9.14 -13.32
C LEU A 8 15.34 8.96 -14.02
N ILE A 9 16.15 8.02 -13.55
CA ILE A 9 17.47 7.75 -14.09
C ILE A 9 17.38 6.73 -15.22
N THR A 10 16.64 5.67 -15.00
CA THR A 10 16.51 4.60 -15.98
C THR A 10 15.10 4.05 -15.95
N GLU A 11 14.51 3.80 -17.11
CA GLU A 11 13.22 3.13 -17.18
C GLU A 11 13.34 1.93 -18.10
N GLU A 12 13.02 0.75 -17.55
CA GLU A 12 13.00 -0.50 -18.28
C GLU A 12 11.59 -1.07 -18.20
N ASP A 13 11.32 -2.12 -18.99
CA ASP A 13 10.00 -2.76 -18.96
C ASP A 13 9.67 -3.36 -17.60
N THR A 14 10.68 -3.76 -16.84
CA THR A 14 10.50 -4.48 -15.58
C THR A 14 10.78 -3.65 -14.33
N PHE A 15 11.42 -2.49 -14.49
CA PHE A 15 11.74 -1.64 -13.34
C PHE A 15 12.12 -0.23 -13.80
N SER A 16 12.12 0.69 -12.84
CA SER A 16 12.67 2.03 -13.03
C SER A 16 13.71 2.29 -11.95
N ILE A 17 14.80 2.98 -12.31
CA ILE A 17 15.77 3.46 -11.33
C ILE A 17 15.50 4.94 -11.14
N VAL A 18 15.23 5.34 -9.91
CA VAL A 18 14.88 6.71 -9.58
C VAL A 18 15.82 7.24 -8.50
N LYS A 19 15.99 8.57 -8.47
CA LYS A 19 16.79 9.23 -7.44
C LYS A 19 15.86 10.10 -6.62
N ILE A 20 15.83 9.87 -5.32
CA ILE A 20 15.00 10.61 -4.37
C ILE A 20 15.93 11.18 -3.32
N GLN A 21 16.05 12.50 -3.27
CA GLN A 21 16.86 13.19 -2.27
C GLN A 21 18.28 12.62 -2.19
N GLY A 22 18.87 12.37 -3.35
CA GLY A 22 20.25 11.90 -3.44
C GLY A 22 20.46 10.41 -3.34
N ARG A 23 19.41 9.64 -3.06
CA ARG A 23 19.49 8.18 -2.96
C ARG A 23 18.82 7.53 -4.16
N GLU A 24 19.45 6.48 -4.69
CA GLU A 24 18.89 5.75 -5.82
C GLU A 24 18.08 4.56 -5.33
N PHE A 25 16.94 4.35 -5.99
CA PHE A 25 16.06 3.21 -5.70
C PHE A 25 15.67 2.53 -7.00
N LYS A 26 15.57 1.21 -6.93
CA LYS A 26 15.05 0.42 -8.03
C LYS A 26 13.59 0.11 -7.73
N ILE A 27 12.69 0.63 -8.55
CA ILE A 27 11.25 0.43 -8.38
C ILE A 27 10.77 -0.55 -9.45
N GLY A 28 10.29 -1.69 -9.02
CA GLY A 28 9.77 -2.72 -9.92
C GLY A 28 8.78 -3.59 -9.17
N LYS A 29 8.68 -4.85 -9.54
CA LYS A 29 7.80 -5.78 -8.83
C LYS A 29 8.30 -5.96 -7.41
N ILE A 30 7.40 -5.85 -6.44
CA ILE A 30 7.70 -6.02 -5.03
C ILE A 30 8.00 -7.50 -4.77
N ARG A 31 9.10 -7.76 -4.06
CA ARG A 31 9.49 -9.13 -3.74
C ARG A 31 8.54 -9.73 -2.70
N PRO A 32 8.35 -11.07 -2.71
CA PRO A 32 7.37 -11.72 -1.83
C PRO A 32 7.54 -11.39 -0.34
N VAL A 33 8.77 -11.27 0.15
CA VAL A 33 8.99 -10.95 1.58
C VAL A 33 8.40 -9.58 1.93
N TYR A 34 8.46 -8.62 1.01
CA TYR A 34 7.89 -7.29 1.25
C TYR A 34 6.37 -7.31 1.12
N TYR A 35 5.82 -8.15 0.26
CA TYR A 35 4.37 -8.36 0.22
C TYR A 35 3.86 -8.93 1.54
N LEU A 36 4.61 -9.82 2.20
CA LEU A 36 4.23 -10.33 3.51
C LEU A 36 4.19 -9.21 4.56
N ARG A 37 5.17 -8.30 4.52
CA ARG A 37 5.18 -7.15 5.42
C ARG A 37 3.99 -6.23 5.15
N LEU A 38 3.69 -6.01 3.88
CA LEU A 38 2.54 -5.20 3.48
C LEU A 38 1.24 -5.85 3.93
N LEU A 39 1.12 -7.17 3.78
CA LEU A 39 -0.04 -7.93 4.22
C LEU A 39 -0.30 -7.72 5.72
N LYS A 40 0.77 -7.74 6.53
CA LYS A 40 0.63 -7.52 7.98
C LYS A 40 0.07 -6.14 8.28
N ILE A 41 0.53 -5.12 7.56
CA ILE A 41 0.04 -3.75 7.76
C ILE A 41 -1.42 -3.64 7.32
N ILE A 42 -1.76 -4.17 6.14
CA ILE A 42 -3.13 -4.13 5.62
C ILE A 42 -4.07 -4.83 6.60
N SER A 43 -3.68 -5.99 7.11
CA SER A 43 -4.51 -6.75 8.03
C SER A 43 -4.74 -5.99 9.34
N ARG A 44 -3.71 -5.34 9.87
CA ARG A 44 -3.82 -4.55 11.08
C ARG A 44 -4.72 -3.33 10.88
N VAL A 45 -4.53 -2.64 9.77
CA VAL A 45 -5.34 -1.46 9.45
C VAL A 45 -6.80 -1.85 9.30
N TYR A 46 -7.06 -2.93 8.55
CA TYR A 46 -8.43 -3.40 8.35
C TYR A 46 -9.08 -3.79 9.69
N ALA A 47 -8.36 -4.54 10.52
CA ALA A 47 -8.91 -4.96 11.82
C ALA A 47 -9.24 -3.77 12.71
N ARG A 48 -8.40 -2.73 12.70
CA ARG A 48 -8.64 -1.53 13.50
C ARG A 48 -9.83 -0.74 12.97
N CYS A 49 -9.98 -0.67 11.65
CA CYS A 49 -10.99 0.19 11.02
C CYS A 49 -12.25 -0.56 10.57
N ILE A 50 -12.39 -1.82 10.94
CA ILE A 50 -13.49 -2.65 10.42
C ILE A 50 -14.86 -2.05 10.72
N LYS A 51 -15.04 -1.46 11.89
CA LYS A 51 -16.33 -0.85 12.25
C LYS A 51 -16.61 0.38 11.40
N GLU A 52 -15.57 1.19 11.14
CA GLU A 52 -15.71 2.38 10.31
C GLU A 52 -16.01 2.00 8.86
N VAL A 53 -15.31 0.99 8.35
CA VAL A 53 -15.51 0.48 7.00
C VAL A 53 -16.94 -0.02 6.85
N GLN A 54 -17.43 -0.77 7.82
CA GLN A 54 -18.80 -1.28 7.79
C GLN A 54 -19.84 -0.17 7.90
N ALA A 55 -19.58 0.80 8.78
CA ALA A 55 -20.50 1.93 8.97
C ALA A 55 -20.60 2.79 7.71
N MET A 56 -19.50 2.96 6.99
CA MET A 56 -19.46 3.73 5.76
C MET A 56 -19.93 2.92 4.55
N ARG A 57 -20.22 1.62 4.76
CA ARG A 57 -20.60 0.70 3.69
C ARG A 57 -19.58 0.67 2.56
N VAL A 58 -18.31 0.79 2.92
CA VAL A 58 -17.22 0.73 1.94
C VAL A 58 -17.07 -0.71 1.47
N GLU A 59 -17.18 -0.92 0.17
CA GLU A 59 -16.96 -2.23 -0.43
C GLU A 59 -15.81 -2.13 -1.42
N PHE A 60 -14.62 -2.55 -0.97
CA PHE A 60 -13.44 -2.48 -1.82
C PHE A 60 -13.59 -3.31 -3.09
N SER A 61 -14.36 -4.41 -3.02
CA SER A 61 -14.57 -5.27 -4.19
C SER A 61 -15.24 -4.55 -5.36
N LYS A 62 -15.99 -3.49 -5.07
CA LYS A 62 -16.70 -2.72 -6.11
C LYS A 62 -15.89 -1.51 -6.57
N MET A 63 -14.76 -1.26 -5.97
CA MET A 63 -13.91 -0.14 -6.34
C MET A 63 -12.96 -0.51 -7.46
N SER A 64 -12.53 0.49 -8.24
CA SER A 64 -11.39 0.30 -9.12
C SER A 64 -10.15 0.08 -8.28
N ASP A 65 -9.08 -0.43 -8.88
CA ASP A 65 -7.83 -0.69 -8.15
C ASP A 65 -7.25 0.60 -7.59
N ILE A 66 -7.33 1.70 -8.33
CA ILE A 66 -6.84 3.01 -7.87
C ILE A 66 -7.67 3.50 -6.69
N GLU A 67 -8.99 3.36 -6.76
CA GLU A 67 -9.86 3.74 -5.66
C GLU A 67 -9.59 2.93 -4.40
N ALA A 68 -9.32 1.62 -4.55
CA ALA A 68 -8.99 0.77 -3.42
C ALA A 68 -7.69 1.22 -2.74
N VAL A 69 -6.67 1.59 -3.52
CA VAL A 69 -5.41 2.10 -2.98
C VAL A 69 -5.65 3.41 -2.24
N ALA A 70 -6.36 4.34 -2.85
CA ALA A 70 -6.64 5.64 -2.24
C ALA A 70 -7.41 5.49 -0.93
N SER A 71 -8.44 4.63 -0.93
CA SER A 71 -9.23 4.37 0.27
C SER A 71 -8.39 3.76 1.37
N PHE A 72 -7.53 2.79 1.03
CA PHE A 72 -6.65 2.17 2.01
C PHE A 72 -5.72 3.21 2.65
N ILE A 73 -5.13 4.08 1.83
CA ILE A 73 -4.23 5.12 2.33
C ILE A 73 -4.95 6.04 3.33
N SER A 74 -6.24 6.32 3.09
CA SER A 74 -7.00 7.21 3.96
C SER A 74 -7.19 6.65 5.38
N PHE A 75 -7.04 5.33 5.57
CA PHE A 75 -7.17 4.70 6.88
C PHE A 75 -5.84 4.55 7.61
N LEU A 76 -4.72 4.91 6.98
CA LEU A 76 -3.40 4.75 7.58
C LEU A 76 -3.12 5.83 8.61
N GLU A 77 -2.52 5.43 9.72
CA GLU A 77 -1.91 6.36 10.65
C GLU A 77 -0.56 6.80 10.07
N GLU A 78 -0.03 7.91 10.54
CA GLU A 78 1.20 8.47 10.02
C GLU A 78 2.36 7.47 10.02
N GLU A 79 2.56 6.76 11.13
CA GLU A 79 3.63 5.78 11.23
C GLU A 79 3.42 4.63 10.24
N GLU A 80 2.18 4.19 10.07
CA GLU A 80 1.86 3.12 9.13
C GLU A 80 2.16 3.55 7.70
N TYR A 81 1.85 4.78 7.38
CA TYR A 81 2.14 5.37 6.08
C TYR A 81 3.63 5.31 5.77
N PHE A 82 4.48 5.71 6.74
CA PHE A 82 5.92 5.66 6.52
C PHE A 82 6.42 4.22 6.40
N ARG A 83 5.82 3.28 7.13
CA ARG A 83 6.17 1.86 7.02
C ARG A 83 5.79 1.29 5.67
N VAL A 84 4.64 1.69 5.11
CA VAL A 84 4.26 1.27 3.77
C VAL A 84 5.28 1.80 2.75
N LEU A 85 5.65 3.07 2.85
CA LEU A 85 6.68 3.63 1.97
C LEU A 85 7.99 2.87 2.08
N ALA A 86 8.42 2.54 3.29
CA ALA A 86 9.66 1.80 3.52
C ALA A 86 9.60 0.42 2.85
N ILE A 87 8.46 -0.25 2.95
CA ILE A 87 8.26 -1.54 2.29
C ILE A 87 8.38 -1.39 0.78
N LEU A 88 7.70 -0.40 0.21
CA LEU A 88 7.70 -0.19 -1.23
C LEU A 88 9.08 0.19 -1.75
N LEU A 89 9.85 0.94 -0.97
CA LEU A 89 11.23 1.32 -1.33
C LEU A 89 12.25 0.26 -0.93
N GLU A 90 11.81 -0.80 -0.23
CA GLU A 90 12.67 -1.86 0.26
C GLU A 90 13.81 -1.32 1.15
N THR A 91 13.45 -0.44 2.06
CA THR A 91 14.38 0.18 3.01
C THR A 91 13.84 0.07 4.43
N ASP A 92 14.75 0.11 5.42
CA ASP A 92 14.36 0.14 6.82
C ASP A 92 14.45 1.56 7.38
N ASP A 93 14.80 2.53 6.54
CA ASP A 93 15.03 3.91 6.97
C ASP A 93 13.72 4.71 7.02
N LEU A 94 13.01 4.60 8.13
CA LEU A 94 11.75 5.31 8.31
C LEU A 94 11.92 6.83 8.37
N GLU A 95 13.06 7.29 8.87
CA GLU A 95 13.32 8.72 8.91
C GLU A 95 13.41 9.29 7.49
N PHE A 96 14.09 8.59 6.60
CA PHE A 96 14.13 8.99 5.21
C PHE A 96 12.72 9.05 4.62
N CYS A 97 11.90 8.02 4.87
CA CYS A 97 10.54 7.98 4.37
C CYS A 97 9.70 9.15 4.87
N SER A 98 9.94 9.60 6.09
CA SER A 98 9.20 10.72 6.67
C SER A 98 9.53 12.06 6.00
N LYS A 99 10.62 12.11 5.25
CA LYS A 99 11.04 13.33 4.54
C LYS A 99 10.60 13.38 3.09
N ILE A 100 9.95 12.33 2.62
CA ILE A 100 9.42 12.30 1.25
C ILE A 100 8.23 13.25 1.17
N ASP A 101 8.29 14.20 0.24
CA ASP A 101 7.22 15.17 0.10
C ASP A 101 6.04 14.60 -0.70
N GLN A 102 4.96 15.36 -0.75
CA GLN A 102 3.71 14.90 -1.36
C GLN A 102 3.83 14.65 -2.87
N TYR A 103 4.68 15.41 -3.56
CA TYR A 103 4.87 15.21 -4.99
C TYR A 103 5.73 14.01 -5.29
N GLU A 104 6.78 13.81 -4.50
CA GLU A 104 7.59 12.58 -4.57
C GLU A 104 6.73 11.35 -4.30
N LEU A 105 5.85 11.45 -3.32
CA LEU A 105 4.94 10.37 -3.00
C LEU A 105 4.04 10.00 -4.19
N LEU A 106 3.44 11.00 -4.82
CA LEU A 106 2.54 10.75 -5.95
C LEU A 106 3.29 10.10 -7.11
N ASP A 107 4.50 10.57 -7.39
CA ASP A 107 5.33 9.97 -8.43
C ASP A 107 5.69 8.53 -8.10
N LEU A 108 6.03 8.25 -6.84
CA LEU A 108 6.33 6.90 -6.38
C LEU A 108 5.11 5.98 -6.51
N LEU A 109 3.94 6.44 -6.08
CA LEU A 109 2.72 5.65 -6.19
C LEU A 109 2.42 5.30 -7.64
N GLU A 110 2.61 6.24 -8.54
CA GLU A 110 2.42 6.00 -9.96
C GLU A 110 3.35 4.89 -10.48
N LEU A 111 4.62 4.93 -10.07
CA LEU A 111 5.57 3.89 -10.46
C LEU A 111 5.22 2.54 -9.84
N PHE A 112 4.85 2.51 -8.56
CA PHE A 112 4.47 1.24 -7.91
C PHE A 112 3.27 0.63 -8.58
N LEU A 113 2.27 1.42 -8.96
CA LEU A 113 1.09 0.94 -9.64
C LEU A 113 1.40 0.45 -11.05
N LYS A 114 2.41 1.03 -11.69
CA LYS A 114 2.85 0.58 -13.01
C LYS A 114 3.36 -0.86 -12.98
N TYR A 115 4.10 -1.23 -11.93
CA TYR A 115 4.73 -2.55 -11.84
C TYR A 115 3.97 -3.54 -10.96
N ASN A 116 3.04 -3.08 -10.13
CA ASN A 116 2.35 -3.91 -9.15
C ASN A 116 0.88 -3.58 -9.12
N ASN A 117 0.05 -4.60 -9.09
CA ASN A 117 -1.40 -4.39 -8.95
C ASN A 117 -1.76 -4.34 -7.47
N LEU A 118 -1.40 -3.23 -6.82
CA LEU A 118 -1.62 -3.04 -5.38
C LEU A 118 -3.10 -2.99 -5.03
N GLY A 119 -3.92 -2.39 -5.91
CA GLY A 119 -5.35 -2.31 -5.66
C GLY A 119 -5.99 -3.68 -5.60
N LEU A 120 -5.63 -4.57 -6.53
CA LEU A 120 -6.14 -5.94 -6.53
C LEU A 120 -5.66 -6.68 -5.28
N PHE A 121 -4.40 -6.48 -4.89
CA PHE A 121 -3.87 -7.10 -3.68
C PHE A 121 -4.66 -6.68 -2.44
N ILE A 122 -4.92 -5.38 -2.28
CA ILE A 122 -5.70 -4.85 -1.16
C ILE A 122 -7.11 -5.46 -1.16
N LYS A 123 -7.76 -5.51 -2.32
CA LYS A 123 -9.10 -6.07 -2.44
C LYS A 123 -9.14 -7.54 -2.05
N LYS A 124 -8.14 -8.31 -2.47
CA LYS A 124 -8.07 -9.75 -2.14
C LYS A 124 -7.81 -9.96 -0.66
N VAL A 125 -6.93 -9.17 -0.05
CA VAL A 125 -6.66 -9.26 1.39
C VAL A 125 -7.93 -8.96 2.17
N GLN A 126 -8.65 -7.92 1.81
CA GLN A 126 -9.91 -7.58 2.46
C GLN A 126 -10.92 -8.72 2.35
N GLY A 127 -11.03 -9.34 1.17
CA GLY A 127 -11.93 -10.45 0.95
C GLY A 127 -11.62 -11.64 1.85
N VAL A 128 -10.33 -11.96 2.00
CA VAL A 128 -9.90 -13.06 2.86
C VAL A 128 -10.24 -12.76 4.32
N ILE A 129 -9.96 -11.56 4.78
CA ILE A 129 -10.23 -11.15 6.17
C ILE A 129 -11.73 -11.18 6.43
N LYS A 130 -12.53 -10.68 5.50
CA LYS A 130 -13.98 -10.69 5.63
C LYS A 130 -14.52 -12.10 5.75
N THR A 131 -14.06 -13.02 4.91
CA THR A 131 -14.46 -14.43 4.95
C THR A 131 -14.08 -15.06 6.27
N ALA A 132 -12.87 -14.83 6.74
CA ALA A 132 -12.42 -15.36 8.02
C ALA A 132 -13.27 -14.84 9.17
N SER A 133 -13.62 -13.55 9.16
CA SER A 133 -14.47 -12.96 10.20
C SER A 133 -15.86 -13.57 10.19
N GLU A 134 -16.44 -13.80 9.03
CA GLU A 134 -17.74 -14.42 8.91
C GLU A 134 -17.74 -15.86 9.43
N GLN A 135 -16.70 -16.62 9.13
CA GLN A 135 -16.56 -17.97 9.63
C GLN A 135 -16.42 -17.99 11.15
N MET A 136 -15.68 -17.06 11.72
CA MET A 136 -15.54 -16.93 13.17
C MET A 136 -16.88 -16.64 13.84
N LYS A 137 -17.70 -15.79 13.25
CA LYS A 137 -19.04 -15.50 13.75
C LYS A 137 -19.93 -16.75 13.77
N VAL A 138 -19.87 -17.54 12.71
CA VAL A 138 -20.64 -18.78 12.61
C VAL A 138 -20.21 -19.75 13.70
N ILE A 139 -18.91 -19.92 13.92
CA ILE A 139 -18.37 -20.79 14.97
C ILE A 139 -18.87 -20.34 16.34
N ASN A 140 -18.78 -19.04 16.62
CA ASN A 140 -19.21 -18.50 17.91
C ASN A 140 -20.72 -18.65 18.13
N THR A 141 -21.51 -18.57 17.07
CA THR A 141 -22.95 -18.72 17.15
C THR A 141 -23.34 -20.14 17.42
N ASN A 142 -22.57 -21.12 16.94
CA ASN A 142 -22.87 -22.53 17.09
C ASN A 142 -22.28 -23.17 18.36
N SER A 143 -21.51 -22.41 19.13
CA SER A 143 -20.87 -22.94 20.34
C SER A 143 -21.70 -22.77 21.63
#